data_9eb722b4473608d42a0f4c6502d97992
#
_entry.id   9eb722b4473608d42a0f4c6502d97992
#
_cell.length_a   1.000
_cell.length_b   1.000
_cell.length_c   1.000
_cell.angle_alpha   90.00
_cell.angle_beta   90.00
_cell.angle_gamma   90.00
#
_symmetry.space_group_name_H-M   'P 1'
#
loop_
_entity.id
_entity.type
_entity.pdbx_description
1 polymer ?
#
loop_
_entity_poly.entity_id
_entity_poly.type
_entity_poly.pdbx_seq_one_letter_code
_entity_poly.pdbx_strand_id
1 'polypeptide(L)'
;MGAASVNEKIEAAIFDLLAKAGPGKSISPEEVGRAVEPEMWRRQLSHVRGTAVALAREGRLVITRHNKPADPDDFKGVWRMRLPDA
;
A
#
# COMPACT_ATOMS: atom_id res chain seq x y z
N MET A 1 26.00 -4.74 0.55
CA MET A 1 24.58 -4.46 0.59
C MET A 1 24.21 -3.59 -0.57
N GLY A 2 23.27 -4.00 -1.36
CA GLY A 2 22.80 -3.21 -2.47
C GLY A 2 21.84 -2.11 -2.02
N ALA A 3 21.40 -1.31 -2.98
CA ALA A 3 20.35 -0.34 -2.76
C ALA A 3 19.06 -1.06 -2.36
N ALA A 4 18.19 -0.35 -1.68
CA ALA A 4 16.88 -0.87 -1.33
C ALA A 4 16.13 -1.28 -2.59
N SER A 5 15.43 -2.41 -2.54
CA SER A 5 14.63 -2.86 -3.67
C SER A 5 13.42 -1.94 -3.84
N VAL A 6 12.78 -2.02 -5.02
CA VAL A 6 11.53 -1.27 -5.27
C VAL A 6 10.50 -1.60 -4.20
N ASN A 7 10.39 -2.89 -3.82
CA ASN A 7 9.43 -3.31 -2.81
C ASN A 7 9.72 -2.67 -1.44
N GLU A 8 10.99 -2.55 -1.06
CA GLU A 8 11.36 -1.90 0.20
C GLU A 8 11.01 -0.42 0.20
N LYS A 9 11.22 0.27 -0.91
CA LYS A 9 10.85 1.68 -1.05
C LYS A 9 9.35 1.87 -0.98
N ILE A 10 8.60 0.98 -1.61
CA ILE A 10 7.13 1.04 -1.59
C ILE A 10 6.62 0.74 -0.19
N GLU A 11 7.16 -0.28 0.48
CA GLU A 11 6.78 -0.60 1.85
C GLU A 11 7.00 0.60 2.78
N ALA A 12 8.17 1.22 2.70
CA ALA A 12 8.48 2.40 3.51
C ALA A 12 7.51 3.54 3.23
N ALA A 13 7.16 3.76 1.96
CA ALA A 13 6.23 4.82 1.58
C ALA A 13 4.82 4.54 2.12
N ILE A 14 4.37 3.29 2.07
CA ILE A 14 3.06 2.90 2.61
C ILE A 14 2.98 3.25 4.09
N PHE A 15 3.93 2.80 4.89
CA PHE A 15 3.89 3.03 6.33
C PHE A 15 4.11 4.49 6.70
N ASP A 16 4.95 5.21 5.95
CA ASP A 16 5.13 6.64 6.16
C ASP A 16 3.83 7.43 5.92
N LEU A 17 3.16 7.15 4.81
CA LEU A 17 1.90 7.81 4.49
C LEU A 17 0.80 7.46 5.49
N LEU A 18 0.74 6.21 5.94
CA LEU A 18 -0.24 5.81 6.95
C LEU A 18 0.02 6.47 8.29
N ALA A 19 1.30 6.62 8.67
CA ALA A 19 1.65 7.32 9.90
C ALA A 19 1.21 8.79 9.84
N LYS A 20 1.40 9.43 8.68
CA LYS A 20 1.00 10.83 8.50
C LYS A 20 -0.52 11.00 8.44
N ALA A 21 -1.22 10.02 7.88
CA ALA A 21 -2.68 10.07 7.79
C ALA A 21 -3.35 9.93 9.15
N GLY A 22 -2.75 9.15 10.04
CA GLY A 22 -3.26 8.96 11.40
C GLY A 22 -4.09 7.69 11.55
N PRO A 23 -4.45 7.35 12.81
CA PRO A 23 -5.18 6.11 13.11
C PRO A 23 -6.52 6.04 12.39
N GLY A 24 -6.86 4.87 11.89
CA GLY A 24 -8.13 4.63 11.23
C GLY A 24 -8.26 5.19 9.83
N LYS A 25 -7.25 5.87 9.33
CA LYS A 25 -7.26 6.44 7.99
C LYS A 25 -6.68 5.47 6.97
N SER A 26 -7.10 5.63 5.72
CA SER A 26 -6.59 4.81 4.62
C SER A 26 -5.88 5.67 3.58
N ILE A 27 -5.06 5.03 2.77
CA ILE A 27 -4.37 5.68 1.65
C ILE A 27 -4.66 4.90 0.37
N SER A 28 -4.48 5.57 -0.77
CA SER A 28 -4.69 4.95 -2.07
C SER A 28 -3.38 4.45 -2.65
N PRO A 29 -3.42 3.49 -3.59
CA PRO A 29 -2.21 3.06 -4.29
C PRO A 29 -1.57 4.18 -5.10
N GLU A 30 -2.37 5.12 -5.61
CA GLU A 30 -1.83 6.28 -6.32
C GLU A 30 -0.96 7.15 -5.41
N GLU A 31 -1.41 7.39 -4.18
CA GLU A 31 -0.62 8.16 -3.21
C GLU A 31 0.74 7.52 -2.97
N VAL A 32 0.77 6.20 -2.86
CA VAL A 32 2.02 5.46 -2.68
C VAL A 32 2.91 5.59 -3.93
N GLY A 33 2.33 5.38 -5.09
CA GLY A 33 3.07 5.50 -6.35
C GLY A 33 3.69 6.87 -6.52
N ARG A 34 2.94 7.93 -6.24
CA ARG A 34 3.42 9.30 -6.34
C ARG A 34 4.50 9.64 -5.33
N ALA A 35 4.45 9.03 -4.16
CA ALA A 35 5.48 9.22 -3.14
C ALA A 35 6.81 8.58 -3.57
N VAL A 36 6.75 7.46 -4.26
CA VAL A 36 7.92 6.73 -4.71
C VAL A 36 8.49 7.33 -6.01
N GLU A 37 7.62 7.63 -6.97
CA GLU A 37 8.05 8.13 -8.27
C GLU A 37 7.02 9.14 -8.80
N PRO A 38 7.13 10.43 -8.44
CA PRO A 38 6.10 11.43 -8.77
C PRO A 38 5.74 11.54 -10.24
N GLU A 39 6.73 11.48 -11.12
CA GLU A 39 6.50 11.69 -12.55
C GLU A 39 5.99 10.44 -13.27
N MET A 40 6.37 9.27 -12.79
CA MET A 40 6.04 8.00 -13.46
C MET A 40 5.28 7.07 -12.53
N TRP A 41 4.43 7.64 -11.67
CA TRP A 41 3.76 6.87 -10.62
C TRP A 41 2.90 5.72 -11.15
N ARG A 42 2.35 5.86 -12.36
CA ARG A 42 1.49 4.81 -12.93
C ARG A 42 2.22 3.50 -13.13
N ARG A 43 3.50 3.54 -13.46
CA ARG A 43 4.27 2.31 -13.66
C ARG A 43 4.64 1.63 -12.35
N GLN A 44 4.43 2.31 -11.23
CA GLN A 44 4.66 1.71 -9.92
C GLN A 44 3.43 0.98 -9.36
N LEU A 45 2.26 1.14 -9.98
CA LEU A 45 1.02 0.60 -9.40
C LEU A 45 1.02 -0.92 -9.25
N SER A 46 1.60 -1.65 -10.19
CA SER A 46 1.69 -3.11 -10.07
C SER A 46 2.59 -3.51 -8.91
N HIS A 47 3.66 -2.78 -8.69
CA HIS A 47 4.56 -3.02 -7.55
C HIS A 47 3.89 -2.66 -6.22
N VAL A 48 3.12 -1.57 -6.21
CA VAL A 48 2.35 -1.18 -5.02
C VAL A 48 1.36 -2.29 -4.65
N ARG A 49 0.63 -2.81 -5.64
CA ARG A 49 -0.32 -3.89 -5.40
C ARG A 49 0.37 -5.13 -4.86
N GLY A 50 1.47 -5.55 -5.48
CA GLY A 50 2.21 -6.73 -5.03
C GLY A 50 2.74 -6.59 -3.61
N THR A 51 3.29 -5.43 -3.28
CA THR A 51 3.79 -5.16 -1.95
C THR A 51 2.67 -5.13 -0.92
N ALA A 52 1.54 -4.48 -1.25
CA ALA A 52 0.39 -4.42 -0.36
C ALA A 52 -0.18 -5.81 -0.08
N VAL A 53 -0.28 -6.66 -1.11
CA VAL A 53 -0.74 -8.04 -0.94
C VAL A 53 0.18 -8.81 -0.01
N ALA A 54 1.49 -8.71 -0.20
CA ALA A 54 2.45 -9.39 0.67
C ALA A 54 2.32 -8.94 2.12
N LEU A 55 2.21 -7.62 2.34
CA LEU A 55 2.05 -7.08 3.69
C LEU A 55 0.73 -7.51 4.33
N ALA A 56 -0.33 -7.57 3.53
CA ALA A 56 -1.64 -8.01 4.04
C ALA A 56 -1.62 -9.48 4.44
N ARG A 57 -0.93 -10.32 3.67
CA ARG A 57 -0.77 -11.73 4.02
C ARG A 57 0.01 -11.91 5.32
N GLU A 58 0.91 -10.98 5.63
CA GLU A 58 1.68 -10.99 6.88
C GLU A 58 0.90 -10.40 8.05
N GLY A 59 -0.30 -9.88 7.82
CA GLY A 59 -1.08 -9.23 8.87
C GLY A 59 -0.62 -7.82 9.22
N ARG A 60 0.25 -7.21 8.41
CA ARG A 60 0.82 -5.89 8.66
C ARG A 60 0.04 -4.77 8.00
N LEU A 61 -0.90 -5.12 7.12
CA LEU A 61 -1.68 -4.15 6.35
C LEU A 61 -3.06 -4.73 6.09
N VAL A 62 -4.06 -3.88 5.95
CA VAL A 62 -5.40 -4.28 5.55
C VAL A 62 -5.72 -3.62 4.21
N ILE A 63 -6.06 -4.44 3.22
CA ILE A 63 -6.57 -3.95 1.94
C ILE A 63 -8.07 -3.79 2.09
N THR A 64 -8.61 -2.64 1.68
CA THR A 64 -10.03 -2.36 1.81
C THR A 64 -10.65 -2.03 0.47
N ARG A 65 -11.94 -2.35 0.34
CA ARG A 65 -12.80 -1.90 -0.74
C ARG A 65 -14.10 -1.41 -0.10
N HIS A 66 -14.52 -0.21 -0.49
CA HIS A 66 -15.73 0.40 0.09
C HIS A 66 -15.70 0.40 1.62
N ASN A 67 -14.53 0.72 2.18
CA ASN A 67 -14.29 0.78 3.63
C ASN A 67 -14.40 -0.55 4.38
N LYS A 68 -14.41 -1.68 3.65
CA LYS A 68 -14.46 -3.00 4.25
C LYS A 68 -13.22 -3.79 3.89
N PRO A 69 -12.73 -4.65 4.80
CA PRO A 69 -11.59 -5.52 4.46
C PRO A 69 -11.90 -6.37 3.23
N ALA A 70 -10.92 -6.47 2.36
CA ALA A 70 -11.01 -7.30 1.15
C ALA A 70 -10.02 -8.45 1.25
N ASP A 71 -10.32 -9.54 0.56
CA ASP A 71 -9.41 -10.67 0.46
C ASP A 71 -8.17 -10.24 -0.33
N PRO A 72 -6.95 -10.28 0.25
CA PRO A 72 -5.76 -9.86 -0.48
C PRO A 72 -5.48 -10.68 -1.75
N ASP A 73 -6.02 -11.86 -1.83
CA ASP A 73 -5.82 -12.73 -2.98
C ASP A 73 -6.92 -12.60 -4.04
N ASP A 74 -7.96 -11.83 -3.78
CA ASP A 74 -9.10 -11.72 -4.69
C ASP A 74 -9.82 -10.40 -4.53
N PHE A 75 -9.24 -9.33 -5.08
CA PHE A 75 -9.91 -8.02 -5.10
C PHE A 75 -9.68 -7.33 -6.43
N LYS A 76 -10.68 -6.59 -6.86
CA LYS A 76 -10.66 -5.86 -8.13
C LYS A 76 -11.23 -4.46 -7.95
N GLY A 77 -10.89 -3.59 -8.88
CA GLY A 77 -11.40 -2.22 -8.89
C GLY A 77 -10.66 -1.31 -7.94
N VAL A 78 -11.34 -0.29 -7.48
CA VAL A 78 -10.75 0.70 -6.57
C VAL A 78 -10.56 0.10 -5.19
N TRP A 79 -9.37 0.25 -4.66
CA TRP A 79 -9.02 -0.29 -3.34
C TRP A 79 -8.15 0.71 -2.59
N ARG A 80 -8.10 0.53 -1.28
CA ARG A 80 -7.27 1.38 -0.41
C ARG A 80 -6.57 0.48 0.60
N MET A 81 -5.69 1.07 1.38
CA MET A 81 -4.94 0.33 2.42
C MET A 81 -4.98 1.11 3.72
N ARG A 82 -5.00 0.38 4.83
CA ARG A 82 -4.91 0.96 6.15
C ARG A 82 -4.14 0.04 7.08
N LEU A 83 -3.75 0.57 8.24
CA LEU A 83 -3.13 -0.26 9.26
C LEU A 83 -4.19 -1.19 9.88
N PRO A 84 -3.77 -2.41 10.29
CA PRO A 84 -4.69 -3.28 11.03
C PRO A 84 -5.11 -2.64 12.35
N ASP A 85 -6.30 -2.97 12.80
CA ASP A 85 -6.74 -2.56 14.13
C ASP A 85 -5.90 -3.26 15.18
N ALA A 86 -5.58 -2.54 16.22
CA ALA A 86 -4.76 -3.08 17.31
C ALA A 86 -5.51 -4.14 18.11
#